data_06acb76005fa608b3917274c109cab8c
#
_entry.id   06acb76005fa608b3917274c109cab8c
#
_cell.length_a   1.000
_cell.length_b   1.000
_cell.length_c   1.000
_cell.angle_alpha   90.00
_cell.angle_beta   90.00
_cell.angle_gamma   90.00
#
_symmetry.space_group_name_H-M   'P 1'
#
loop_
_entity.id
_entity.type
_entity.pdbx_description
1 polymer ?
#
loop_
_entity_poly.entity_id
_entity_poly.type
_entity_poly.pdbx_seq_one_letter_code
_entity_poly.pdbx_strand_id
1 'polypeptide(L)'
;MEYNFKEIEAKWQRRWQEEETYRVEADPTRPKFYVLDMFPYPSGAGLHVGHPLGYIASDIYSRYKRLCGFNVLHPMGYDAFGLPAEQYAIQTGQHPAVTTERNIARYREQLDKIGFSFDWHREVRTCDPSYYKWTQWAFLEMFKHYYDRSTDKAEPIEKLVARFEAQGTEGLDAACTQEMRFTADEWKSKTEEEREQILQNYRLAFRADTMVNWCPQLGTVLANDEVKDGLSERGGFPVEQKRMKQWLLRVTAYAQRMLDGLERLEWSDSLKEIQRNWIGPVSYTHLRAHETC
;
A
#
# COMPACT_ATOMS: atom_id res chain seq x y z
N MET A 1 -27.54 -25.50 -36.86
CA MET A 1 -26.29 -24.72 -36.75
C MET A 1 -25.70 -25.02 -35.38
N GLU A 2 -24.49 -25.52 -35.35
CA GLU A 2 -23.79 -25.74 -34.08
C GLU A 2 -23.30 -24.39 -33.56
N TYR A 3 -23.56 -24.10 -32.28
CA TYR A 3 -23.16 -22.86 -31.66
C TYR A 3 -21.63 -22.86 -31.39
N ASN A 4 -20.85 -22.21 -32.28
CA ASN A 4 -19.41 -22.13 -32.15
C ASN A 4 -19.00 -20.96 -31.24
N PHE A 5 -19.04 -21.18 -29.92
CA PHE A 5 -18.70 -20.15 -28.94
C PHE A 5 -17.26 -19.64 -29.07
N LYS A 6 -16.29 -20.51 -29.44
CA LYS A 6 -14.88 -20.11 -29.58
C LYS A 6 -14.64 -19.07 -30.66
N GLU A 7 -15.31 -19.20 -31.82
CA GLU A 7 -15.22 -18.21 -32.89
C GLU A 7 -15.90 -16.91 -32.51
N ILE A 8 -17.05 -16.98 -31.82
CA ILE A 8 -17.78 -15.82 -31.35
C ILE A 8 -16.96 -15.05 -30.31
N GLU A 9 -16.40 -15.72 -29.31
CA GLU A 9 -15.55 -15.12 -28.30
C GLU A 9 -14.33 -14.44 -28.93
N ALA A 10 -13.58 -15.15 -29.77
CA ALA A 10 -12.41 -14.61 -30.44
C ALA A 10 -12.74 -13.38 -31.31
N LYS A 11 -13.88 -13.39 -32.00
CA LYS A 11 -14.36 -12.25 -32.79
C LYS A 11 -14.61 -11.03 -31.90
N TRP A 12 -15.33 -11.19 -30.78
CA TRP A 12 -15.70 -10.06 -29.94
C TRP A 12 -14.52 -9.54 -29.13
N GLN A 13 -13.64 -10.39 -28.61
CA GLN A 13 -12.42 -9.97 -27.92
C GLN A 13 -11.52 -9.13 -28.82
N ARG A 14 -11.34 -9.57 -30.10
CA ARG A 14 -10.60 -8.78 -31.09
C ARG A 14 -11.25 -7.43 -31.32
N ARG A 15 -12.56 -7.41 -31.52
CA ARG A 15 -13.29 -6.17 -31.78
C ARG A 15 -13.19 -5.18 -30.62
N TRP A 16 -13.28 -5.65 -29.37
CA TRP A 16 -13.14 -4.80 -28.18
C TRP A 16 -11.74 -4.18 -28.08
N GLN A 17 -10.71 -4.91 -28.50
CA GLN A 17 -9.35 -4.41 -28.53
C GLN A 17 -9.15 -3.38 -29.67
N GLU A 18 -9.61 -3.67 -30.89
CA GLU A 18 -9.48 -2.80 -32.05
C GLU A 18 -10.26 -1.48 -31.90
N GLU A 19 -11.45 -1.55 -31.31
CA GLU A 19 -12.32 -0.39 -31.08
C GLU A 19 -12.03 0.33 -29.76
N GLU A 20 -11.07 -0.16 -28.95
CA GLU A 20 -10.79 0.36 -27.60
C GLU A 20 -12.07 0.53 -26.76
N THR A 21 -13.00 -0.43 -26.83
CA THR A 21 -14.37 -0.35 -26.34
C THR A 21 -14.47 0.07 -24.86
N TYR A 22 -13.48 -0.28 -24.06
CA TYR A 22 -13.46 -0.04 -22.60
C TYR A 22 -12.59 1.15 -22.20
N ARG A 23 -11.96 1.82 -23.16
CA ARG A 23 -11.22 3.06 -22.91
C ARG A 23 -12.17 4.15 -22.44
N VAL A 24 -11.78 4.87 -21.39
CA VAL A 24 -12.57 5.94 -20.79
C VAL A 24 -11.75 7.21 -20.64
N GLU A 25 -12.35 8.32 -21.08
CA GLU A 25 -11.84 9.67 -20.81
C GLU A 25 -12.79 10.38 -19.84
N ALA A 26 -12.28 11.44 -19.18
CA ALA A 26 -13.09 12.22 -18.28
C ALA A 26 -14.24 12.91 -19.05
N ASP A 27 -15.49 12.58 -18.70
CA ASP A 27 -16.68 13.16 -19.30
C ASP A 27 -17.58 13.76 -18.19
N PRO A 28 -17.65 15.10 -18.07
CA PRO A 28 -18.46 15.76 -17.05
C PRO A 28 -19.97 15.64 -17.29
N THR A 29 -20.41 15.23 -18.48
CA THR A 29 -21.83 15.10 -18.84
C THR A 29 -22.43 13.78 -18.40
N ARG A 30 -21.62 12.81 -18.02
CA ARG A 30 -22.04 11.48 -17.57
C ARG A 30 -21.71 11.25 -16.10
N PRO A 31 -22.57 10.56 -15.35
CA PRO A 31 -22.24 10.20 -13.97
C PRO A 31 -21.03 9.28 -13.93
N LYS A 32 -20.09 9.57 -13.04
CA LYS A 32 -18.85 8.79 -12.88
C LYS A 32 -19.13 7.51 -12.11
N PHE A 33 -18.43 6.45 -12.51
CA PHE A 33 -18.37 5.24 -11.73
C PHE A 33 -16.95 4.66 -11.79
N TYR A 34 -16.38 4.35 -10.62
CA TYR A 34 -15.04 3.80 -10.50
C TYR A 34 -15.10 2.41 -9.89
N VAL A 35 -14.51 1.44 -10.58
CA VAL A 35 -14.38 0.06 -10.11
C VAL A 35 -12.91 -0.25 -9.97
N LEU A 36 -12.49 -0.63 -8.78
CA LEU A 36 -11.09 -0.97 -8.49
C LEU A 36 -11.02 -2.42 -8.03
N ASP A 37 -10.20 -3.20 -8.74
CA ASP A 37 -9.80 -4.54 -8.35
C ASP A 37 -8.44 -4.54 -7.67
N MET A 38 -8.18 -5.54 -6.84
CA MET A 38 -6.86 -5.79 -6.30
C MET A 38 -5.95 -6.30 -7.42
N PHE A 39 -4.86 -5.57 -7.70
CA PHE A 39 -3.91 -5.96 -8.73
C PHE A 39 -3.21 -7.27 -8.36
N PRO A 40 -3.06 -8.21 -9.31
CA PRO A 40 -2.35 -9.45 -9.06
C PRO A 40 -0.85 -9.21 -8.94
N TYR A 41 -0.18 -10.05 -8.14
CA TYR A 41 1.27 -10.19 -8.17
C TYR A 41 1.68 -11.05 -9.36
N PRO A 42 2.52 -10.57 -10.29
CA PRO A 42 3.00 -11.38 -11.42
C PRO A 42 4.16 -12.31 -10.98
N SER A 43 3.95 -13.05 -9.89
CA SER A 43 4.96 -13.90 -9.24
C SER A 43 5.04 -15.32 -9.79
N GLY A 44 4.08 -15.72 -10.62
CA GLY A 44 3.99 -17.07 -11.20
C GLY A 44 3.85 -17.06 -12.71
N ALA A 45 3.89 -18.24 -13.31
CA ALA A 45 3.79 -18.43 -14.76
C ALA A 45 2.38 -18.17 -15.34
N GLY A 46 1.43 -17.69 -14.53
CA GLY A 46 0.07 -17.36 -14.94
C GLY A 46 -0.88 -17.18 -13.75
N LEU A 47 -2.10 -16.77 -14.07
CA LEU A 47 -3.19 -16.61 -13.11
C LEU A 47 -3.58 -17.98 -12.50
N HIS A 48 -3.93 -17.97 -11.23
CA HIS A 48 -4.66 -19.07 -10.59
C HIS A 48 -6.15 -18.71 -10.48
N VAL A 49 -7.00 -19.71 -10.21
CA VAL A 49 -8.48 -19.54 -10.19
C VAL A 49 -8.98 -18.50 -9.18
N GLY A 50 -8.21 -18.19 -8.14
CA GLY A 50 -8.55 -17.16 -7.18
C GLY A 50 -8.55 -15.73 -7.76
N HIS A 51 -7.74 -15.45 -8.78
CA HIS A 51 -7.71 -14.12 -9.40
C HIS A 51 -9.04 -13.79 -10.11
N PRO A 52 -9.54 -14.64 -11.06
CA PRO A 52 -10.81 -14.36 -11.72
C PRO A 52 -12.01 -14.29 -10.77
N LEU A 53 -11.95 -14.97 -9.64
CA LEU A 53 -13.06 -15.02 -8.68
C LEU A 53 -13.49 -13.62 -8.22
N GLY A 54 -12.54 -12.75 -7.89
CA GLY A 54 -12.81 -11.35 -7.57
C GLY A 54 -13.21 -10.52 -8.80
N TYR A 55 -12.47 -10.69 -9.90
CA TYR A 55 -12.61 -9.85 -11.10
C TYR A 55 -13.91 -10.07 -11.85
N ILE A 56 -14.50 -11.28 -11.80
CA ILE A 56 -15.80 -11.56 -12.47
C ILE A 56 -16.90 -10.71 -11.89
N ALA A 57 -16.98 -10.56 -10.58
CA ALA A 57 -18.04 -9.79 -9.94
C ALA A 57 -17.93 -8.29 -10.29
N SER A 58 -16.75 -7.72 -10.22
CA SER A 58 -16.47 -6.32 -10.56
C SER A 58 -16.68 -6.04 -12.05
N ASP A 59 -16.30 -6.98 -12.93
CA ASP A 59 -16.51 -6.85 -14.37
C ASP A 59 -18.00 -6.86 -14.75
N ILE A 60 -18.78 -7.78 -14.18
CA ILE A 60 -20.23 -7.82 -14.38
C ILE A 60 -20.84 -6.48 -13.96
N TYR A 61 -20.44 -5.96 -12.79
CA TYR A 61 -20.99 -4.70 -12.29
C TYR A 61 -20.53 -3.49 -13.13
N SER A 62 -19.30 -3.49 -13.61
CA SER A 62 -18.78 -2.48 -14.54
C SER A 62 -19.59 -2.43 -15.84
N ARG A 63 -19.86 -3.59 -16.44
CA ARG A 63 -20.69 -3.70 -17.65
C ARG A 63 -22.11 -3.21 -17.42
N TYR A 64 -22.73 -3.61 -16.31
CA TYR A 64 -24.05 -3.13 -15.92
C TYR A 64 -24.09 -1.60 -15.82
N LYS A 65 -23.13 -0.99 -15.13
CA LYS A 65 -23.05 0.47 -15.00
C LYS A 65 -22.85 1.19 -16.34
N ARG A 66 -22.05 0.62 -17.26
CA ARG A 66 -21.90 1.17 -18.62
C ARG A 66 -23.23 1.13 -19.36
N LEU A 67 -24.00 0.03 -19.27
CA LEU A 67 -25.31 -0.08 -19.86
C LEU A 67 -26.34 0.91 -19.26
N CYS A 68 -26.14 1.29 -17.99
CA CYS A 68 -26.93 2.34 -17.33
C CYS A 68 -26.47 3.77 -17.68
N GLY A 69 -25.52 3.96 -18.60
CA GLY A 69 -25.09 5.28 -19.06
C GLY A 69 -23.98 5.94 -18.24
N PHE A 70 -23.41 5.25 -17.26
CA PHE A 70 -22.29 5.78 -16.48
C PHE A 70 -21.00 5.83 -17.30
N ASN A 71 -20.14 6.81 -16.96
CA ASN A 71 -18.76 6.85 -17.40
C ASN A 71 -17.92 6.01 -16.44
N VAL A 72 -17.59 4.77 -16.84
CA VAL A 72 -17.03 3.75 -15.95
C VAL A 72 -15.53 3.63 -16.16
N LEU A 73 -14.74 3.99 -15.14
CA LEU A 73 -13.31 3.67 -15.08
C LEU A 73 -13.12 2.33 -14.36
N HIS A 74 -12.62 1.33 -15.09
CA HIS A 74 -12.26 0.00 -14.57
C HIS A 74 -10.81 -0.30 -14.94
N PRO A 75 -9.83 0.23 -14.20
CA PRO A 75 -8.42 0.02 -14.48
C PRO A 75 -7.97 -1.37 -14.02
N MET A 76 -6.85 -1.82 -14.58
CA MET A 76 -6.11 -2.99 -14.11
C MET A 76 -4.62 -2.68 -14.08
N GLY A 77 -3.88 -3.46 -13.33
CA GLY A 77 -2.44 -3.31 -13.22
C GLY A 77 -1.79 -4.52 -12.56
N TYR A 78 -0.54 -4.35 -12.15
CA TYR A 78 0.26 -5.40 -11.55
C TYR A 78 1.01 -4.85 -10.35
N ASP A 79 0.89 -5.53 -9.21
CA ASP A 79 1.75 -5.29 -8.05
C ASP A 79 3.06 -6.04 -8.26
N ALA A 80 4.03 -5.32 -8.83
CA ALA A 80 5.17 -5.94 -9.50
C ALA A 80 6.49 -5.88 -8.71
N PHE A 81 6.47 -5.37 -7.49
CA PHE A 81 7.56 -5.50 -6.52
C PHE A 81 7.33 -6.68 -5.59
N GLY A 82 8.39 -7.18 -5.00
CA GLY A 82 8.29 -8.06 -3.86
C GLY A 82 9.20 -9.28 -3.88
N LEU A 83 9.25 -9.94 -2.73
CA LEU A 83 10.08 -11.09 -2.42
C LEU A 83 9.97 -12.25 -3.44
N PRO A 84 8.79 -12.60 -4.01
CA PRO A 84 8.72 -13.68 -5.00
C PRO A 84 9.59 -13.47 -6.23
N ALA A 85 9.61 -12.26 -6.78
CA ALA A 85 10.44 -11.94 -7.95
C ALA A 85 11.94 -11.91 -7.60
N GLU A 86 12.26 -11.40 -6.42
CA GLU A 86 13.64 -11.33 -5.91
C GLU A 86 14.21 -12.73 -5.65
N GLN A 87 13.46 -13.60 -4.99
CA GLN A 87 13.88 -14.99 -4.73
C GLN A 87 14.06 -15.78 -6.01
N TYR A 88 13.18 -15.62 -6.98
CA TYR A 88 13.34 -16.24 -8.29
C TYR A 88 14.60 -15.74 -9.01
N ALA A 89 14.90 -14.44 -8.91
CA ALA A 89 16.11 -13.86 -9.47
C ALA A 89 17.38 -14.46 -8.83
N ILE A 90 17.40 -14.63 -7.51
CA ILE A 90 18.52 -15.27 -6.78
C ILE A 90 18.71 -16.70 -7.24
N GLN A 91 17.63 -17.47 -7.36
CA GLN A 91 17.67 -18.89 -7.76
C GLN A 91 18.12 -19.08 -9.20
N THR A 92 17.75 -18.20 -10.11
CA THR A 92 17.98 -18.36 -11.56
C THR A 92 19.12 -17.53 -12.11
N GLY A 93 19.65 -16.57 -11.33
CA GLY A 93 20.64 -15.59 -11.79
C GLY A 93 20.08 -14.57 -12.79
N GLN A 94 18.75 -14.49 -12.96
CA GLN A 94 18.10 -13.52 -13.84
C GLN A 94 17.71 -12.25 -13.09
N HIS A 95 17.85 -11.10 -13.76
CA HIS A 95 17.34 -9.84 -13.17
C HIS A 95 15.82 -9.90 -12.97
N PRO A 96 15.26 -9.45 -11.83
CA PRO A 96 13.83 -9.54 -11.52
C PRO A 96 12.92 -8.97 -12.63
N ALA A 97 13.31 -7.86 -13.24
CA ALA A 97 12.54 -7.23 -14.31
C ALA A 97 12.24 -8.17 -15.49
N VAL A 98 13.19 -9.02 -15.89
CA VAL A 98 13.02 -9.94 -17.02
C VAL A 98 11.88 -10.92 -16.76
N THR A 99 11.86 -11.50 -15.58
CA THR A 99 10.81 -12.45 -15.19
C THR A 99 9.48 -11.74 -14.99
N THR A 100 9.49 -10.58 -14.35
CA THR A 100 8.29 -9.75 -14.10
C THR A 100 7.62 -9.38 -15.43
N GLU A 101 8.36 -8.87 -16.42
CA GLU A 101 7.81 -8.53 -17.74
C GLU A 101 7.18 -9.74 -18.45
N ARG A 102 7.85 -10.89 -18.41
CA ARG A 102 7.31 -12.13 -18.99
C ARG A 102 6.01 -12.55 -18.31
N ASN A 103 5.98 -12.48 -17.00
CA ASN A 103 4.80 -12.85 -16.22
C ASN A 103 3.66 -11.87 -16.47
N ILE A 104 3.91 -10.56 -16.49
CA ILE A 104 2.94 -9.54 -16.85
C ILE A 104 2.31 -9.82 -18.21
N ALA A 105 3.14 -10.08 -19.23
CA ALA A 105 2.64 -10.41 -20.55
C ALA A 105 1.72 -11.64 -20.55
N ARG A 106 2.08 -12.67 -19.78
CA ARG A 106 1.28 -13.87 -19.63
C ARG A 106 -0.04 -13.63 -18.89
N TYR A 107 -0.01 -12.85 -17.81
CA TYR A 107 -1.22 -12.48 -17.05
C TYR A 107 -2.16 -11.66 -17.93
N ARG A 108 -1.62 -10.70 -18.68
CA ARG A 108 -2.38 -9.89 -19.64
C ARG A 108 -3.08 -10.75 -20.69
N GLU A 109 -2.37 -11.67 -21.31
CA GLU A 109 -2.93 -12.61 -22.29
C GLU A 109 -4.09 -13.43 -21.69
N GLN A 110 -3.95 -13.89 -20.45
CA GLN A 110 -5.00 -14.67 -19.78
C GLN A 110 -6.23 -13.84 -19.44
N LEU A 111 -6.04 -12.60 -18.94
CA LEU A 111 -7.14 -11.67 -18.64
C LEU A 111 -7.89 -11.27 -19.90
N ASP A 112 -7.18 -11.04 -21.01
CA ASP A 112 -7.78 -10.74 -22.31
C ASP A 112 -8.59 -11.93 -22.84
N LYS A 113 -8.11 -13.18 -22.66
CA LYS A 113 -8.84 -14.40 -23.06
C LYS A 113 -10.13 -14.63 -22.24
N ILE A 114 -10.17 -14.22 -20.98
CA ILE A 114 -11.41 -14.24 -20.17
C ILE A 114 -12.37 -13.17 -20.68
N GLY A 115 -11.86 -12.11 -21.30
CA GLY A 115 -12.66 -11.04 -21.91
C GLY A 115 -13.14 -9.99 -20.93
N PHE A 116 -12.40 -9.69 -19.89
CA PHE A 116 -12.70 -8.61 -18.95
C PHE A 116 -12.73 -7.23 -19.60
N SER A 117 -13.57 -6.34 -19.05
CA SER A 117 -13.77 -4.98 -19.55
C SER A 117 -12.85 -3.95 -18.90
N PHE A 118 -11.56 -4.28 -18.78
CA PHE A 118 -10.56 -3.37 -18.22
C PHE A 118 -10.19 -2.27 -19.24
N ASP A 119 -9.95 -1.07 -18.70
CA ASP A 119 -9.32 0.01 -19.47
C ASP A 119 -7.79 -0.12 -19.41
N TRP A 120 -7.22 -0.78 -20.37
CA TRP A 120 -5.78 -1.02 -20.44
C TRP A 120 -4.94 0.24 -20.75
N HIS A 121 -5.55 1.35 -21.14
CA HIS A 121 -4.85 2.64 -21.24
C HIS A 121 -4.50 3.19 -19.84
N ARG A 122 -5.18 2.67 -18.81
CA ARG A 122 -4.93 2.96 -17.40
C ARG A 122 -4.19 1.82 -16.70
N GLU A 123 -3.44 1.01 -17.47
CA GLU A 123 -2.60 -0.05 -16.88
C GLU A 123 -1.57 0.55 -15.91
N VAL A 124 -1.44 -0.06 -14.73
CA VAL A 124 -0.53 0.33 -13.67
C VAL A 124 0.48 -0.78 -13.42
N ARG A 125 1.75 -0.42 -13.30
CA ARG A 125 2.83 -1.31 -12.86
C ARG A 125 3.54 -0.64 -11.70
N THR A 126 3.44 -1.21 -10.52
CA THR A 126 3.97 -0.58 -9.30
C THR A 126 5.49 -0.44 -9.31
N CYS A 127 6.19 -1.25 -10.12
CA CYS A 127 7.64 -1.20 -10.30
C CYS A 127 8.12 -0.13 -11.30
N ASP A 128 7.22 0.56 -12.01
CA ASP A 128 7.61 1.62 -12.93
C ASP A 128 8.01 2.89 -12.17
N PRO A 129 9.13 3.55 -12.56
CA PRO A 129 9.53 4.82 -11.96
C PRO A 129 8.46 5.90 -12.03
N SER A 130 7.66 5.92 -13.08
CA SER A 130 6.53 6.85 -13.24
C SER A 130 5.44 6.65 -12.18
N TYR A 131 5.31 5.44 -11.64
CA TYR A 131 4.39 5.10 -10.56
C TYR A 131 5.02 5.32 -9.19
N TYR A 132 6.12 4.65 -8.86
CA TYR A 132 6.67 4.65 -7.51
C TYR A 132 7.28 6.00 -7.08
N LYS A 133 7.57 6.91 -8.00
CA LYS A 133 7.95 8.29 -7.64
C LYS A 133 6.95 8.96 -6.70
N TRP A 134 5.66 8.63 -6.83
CA TRP A 134 4.61 9.17 -5.96
C TRP A 134 4.63 8.56 -4.56
N THR A 135 4.98 7.29 -4.46
CA THR A 135 5.23 6.63 -3.17
C THR A 135 6.45 7.25 -2.47
N GLN A 136 7.52 7.50 -3.22
CA GLN A 136 8.70 8.20 -2.71
C GLN A 136 8.37 9.63 -2.27
N TRP A 137 7.60 10.36 -3.07
CA TRP A 137 7.14 11.70 -2.70
C TRP A 137 6.31 11.67 -1.41
N ALA A 138 5.36 10.77 -1.29
CA ALA A 138 4.54 10.64 -0.09
C ALA A 138 5.39 10.33 1.15
N PHE A 139 6.40 9.46 1.01
CA PHE A 139 7.36 9.19 2.08
C PHE A 139 8.13 10.46 2.51
N LEU A 140 8.63 11.23 1.55
CA LEU A 140 9.33 12.47 1.83
C LEU A 140 8.42 13.50 2.52
N GLU A 141 7.16 13.60 2.12
CA GLU A 141 6.21 14.47 2.81
C GLU A 141 5.95 13.99 4.25
N MET A 142 5.79 12.69 4.48
CA MET A 142 5.69 12.15 5.84
C MET A 142 6.96 12.43 6.67
N PHE A 143 8.15 12.38 6.07
CA PHE A 143 9.39 12.73 6.76
C PHE A 143 9.47 14.20 7.14
N LYS A 144 8.92 15.09 6.33
CA LYS A 144 8.88 16.55 6.58
C LYS A 144 7.77 16.96 7.54
N HIS A 145 6.90 16.07 8.00
CA HIS A 145 5.75 16.40 8.82
C HIS A 145 5.73 15.65 10.14
N TYR A 146 5.06 16.23 11.12
CA TYR A 146 4.64 15.60 12.37
C TYR A 146 3.12 15.65 12.50
N TYR A 147 2.54 14.88 13.41
CA TYR A 147 1.09 14.91 13.67
C TYR A 147 0.80 15.75 14.91
N ASP A 148 0.10 16.86 14.72
CA ASP A 148 -0.41 17.71 15.78
C ASP A 148 -1.83 17.25 16.16
N ARG A 149 -1.98 16.71 17.37
CA ARG A 149 -3.26 16.22 17.85
C ARG A 149 -4.24 17.34 18.15
N SER A 150 -3.74 18.53 18.53
CA SER A 150 -4.58 19.69 18.82
C SER A 150 -5.34 20.21 17.60
N THR A 151 -4.74 20.07 16.41
CA THR A 151 -5.34 20.44 15.12
C THR A 151 -5.89 19.27 14.33
N ASP A 152 -5.62 18.03 14.79
CA ASP A 152 -5.93 16.76 14.11
C ASP A 152 -5.38 16.70 12.68
N LYS A 153 -4.13 17.19 12.49
CA LYS A 153 -3.48 17.31 11.17
C LYS A 153 -2.00 16.99 11.20
N ALA A 154 -1.51 16.56 10.03
CA ALA A 154 -0.09 16.61 9.74
C ALA A 154 0.32 18.06 9.52
N GLU A 155 1.35 18.50 10.22
CA GLU A 155 1.91 19.85 10.14
C GLU A 155 3.40 19.78 9.78
N PRO A 156 3.92 20.79 9.03
CA PRO A 156 5.33 20.84 8.69
C PRO A 156 6.24 20.82 9.93
N ILE A 157 7.33 20.07 9.87
CA ILE A 157 8.26 19.89 10.99
C ILE A 157 8.89 21.22 11.44
N GLU A 158 9.00 22.19 10.53
CA GLU A 158 9.50 23.54 10.80
C GLU A 158 8.63 24.28 11.81
N LYS A 159 7.32 24.03 11.85
CA LYS A 159 6.42 24.57 12.86
C LYS A 159 6.76 24.04 14.26
N LEU A 160 7.11 22.76 14.34
CA LEU A 160 7.53 22.14 15.59
C LEU A 160 8.89 22.69 16.05
N VAL A 161 9.83 22.91 15.12
CA VAL A 161 11.12 23.54 15.40
C VAL A 161 10.92 24.95 15.96
N ALA A 162 10.12 25.78 15.29
CA ALA A 162 9.81 27.12 15.75
C ALA A 162 9.17 27.14 17.15
N ARG A 163 8.30 26.15 17.44
CA ARG A 163 7.72 25.99 18.78
C ARG A 163 8.79 25.64 19.82
N PHE A 164 9.69 24.70 19.50
CA PHE A 164 10.78 24.33 20.41
C PHE A 164 11.74 25.48 20.71
N GLU A 165 12.00 26.34 19.72
CA GLU A 165 12.79 27.56 19.88
C GLU A 165 12.14 28.60 20.78
N ALA A 166 10.80 28.68 20.75
CA ALA A 166 10.05 29.68 21.51
C ALA A 166 9.74 29.24 22.95
N GLN A 167 9.34 27.99 23.18
CA GLN A 167 8.78 27.52 24.45
C GLN A 167 9.13 26.06 24.82
N GLY A 168 9.98 25.39 24.03
CA GLY A 168 10.28 23.97 24.26
C GLY A 168 9.05 23.08 24.02
N THR A 169 8.88 22.09 24.90
CA THR A 169 7.77 21.13 24.83
C THR A 169 6.56 21.48 25.70
N GLU A 170 6.53 22.67 26.30
CA GLU A 170 5.41 23.08 27.15
C GLU A 170 4.10 23.13 26.36
N GLY A 171 3.07 22.44 26.87
CA GLY A 171 1.74 22.36 26.23
C GLY A 171 1.73 21.74 24.83
N LEU A 172 2.74 20.99 24.45
CA LEU A 172 2.77 20.26 23.17
C LEU A 172 1.86 19.03 23.23
N ASP A 173 0.93 18.95 22.28
CA ASP A 173 0.12 17.75 22.04
C ASP A 173 0.39 17.22 20.63
N ALA A 174 1.48 16.50 20.49
CA ALA A 174 1.91 15.90 19.22
C ALA A 174 2.12 14.39 19.37
N ALA A 175 1.90 13.67 18.26
CA ALA A 175 2.21 12.24 18.23
C ALA A 175 3.74 12.05 18.26
N CYS A 176 4.21 11.22 19.19
CA CYS A 176 5.63 10.96 19.39
C CYS A 176 5.85 9.49 19.79
N THR A 177 7.08 9.01 19.67
CA THR A 177 7.48 7.68 20.13
C THR A 177 7.65 7.67 21.64
N GLN A 178 8.23 8.75 22.20
CA GLN A 178 8.47 8.92 23.62
C GLN A 178 8.18 10.36 24.02
N GLU A 179 7.46 10.57 25.11
CA GLU A 179 7.27 11.91 25.66
C GLU A 179 8.62 12.47 26.12
N MET A 180 8.90 13.68 25.68
CA MET A 180 10.10 14.42 26.05
C MET A 180 9.72 15.73 26.66
N ARG A 181 10.51 16.20 27.62
CA ARG A 181 10.34 17.51 28.26
C ARG A 181 11.65 18.25 28.22
N PHE A 182 11.63 19.43 27.65
CA PHE A 182 12.74 20.38 27.59
C PHE A 182 12.24 21.79 27.36
N THR A 183 13.02 22.75 27.83
CA THR A 183 12.79 24.19 27.66
C THR A 183 13.34 24.68 26.32
N ALA A 184 12.99 25.93 25.94
CA ALA A 184 13.55 26.57 24.75
C ALA A 184 15.09 26.72 24.83
N ASP A 185 15.62 27.02 26.03
CA ASP A 185 17.08 27.17 26.21
C ASP A 185 17.82 25.84 26.10
N GLU A 186 17.24 24.77 26.64
CA GLU A 186 17.78 23.41 26.46
C GLU A 186 17.74 22.98 24.99
N TRP A 187 16.69 23.30 24.24
CA TRP A 187 16.64 23.07 22.79
C TRP A 187 17.76 23.82 22.06
N LYS A 188 17.94 25.11 22.35
CA LYS A 188 18.95 25.96 21.72
C LYS A 188 20.39 25.51 22.02
N SER A 189 20.63 24.91 23.19
CA SER A 189 21.93 24.41 23.58
C SER A 189 22.34 23.11 22.87
N LYS A 190 21.39 22.40 22.23
CA LYS A 190 21.66 21.13 21.55
C LYS A 190 22.37 21.32 20.23
N THR A 191 23.21 20.34 19.88
CA THR A 191 23.81 20.24 18.56
C THR A 191 22.76 19.95 17.49
N GLU A 192 23.10 20.16 16.23
CA GLU A 192 22.22 19.85 15.11
C GLU A 192 21.81 18.36 15.07
N GLU A 193 22.78 17.47 15.37
CA GLU A 193 22.52 16.04 15.42
C GLU A 193 21.56 15.66 16.55
N GLU A 194 21.74 16.21 17.75
CA GLU A 194 20.81 15.99 18.86
C GLU A 194 19.39 16.52 18.58
N ARG A 195 19.28 17.67 17.91
CA ARG A 195 17.99 18.23 17.48
C ARG A 195 17.31 17.29 16.47
N GLU A 196 18.05 16.81 15.47
CA GLU A 196 17.47 15.87 14.50
C GLU A 196 17.02 14.57 15.16
N GLN A 197 17.78 14.03 16.12
CA GLN A 197 17.35 12.85 16.90
C GLN A 197 16.04 13.10 17.65
N ILE A 198 15.85 14.29 18.22
CA ILE A 198 14.60 14.69 18.84
C ILE A 198 13.48 14.79 17.80
N LEU A 199 13.76 15.37 16.63
CA LEU A 199 12.74 15.48 15.56
C LEU A 199 12.32 14.11 15.03
N GLN A 200 13.20 13.11 14.97
CA GLN A 200 12.83 11.72 14.63
C GLN A 200 11.75 11.16 15.57
N ASN A 201 11.72 11.62 16.82
CA ASN A 201 10.70 11.22 17.80
C ASN A 201 9.29 11.71 17.42
N TYR A 202 9.15 12.70 16.54
CA TYR A 202 7.88 13.32 16.14
C TYR A 202 7.53 13.11 14.66
N ARG A 203 8.52 12.94 13.77
CA ARG A 203 8.28 12.76 12.33
C ARG A 203 7.33 11.63 12.04
N LEU A 204 6.49 11.76 11.01
CA LEU A 204 5.57 10.72 10.56
C LEU A 204 6.30 9.54 9.88
N ALA A 205 7.39 9.81 9.16
CA ALA A 205 8.35 8.80 8.73
C ALA A 205 9.65 9.04 9.50
N PHE A 206 10.18 8.04 10.18
CA PHE A 206 11.35 8.16 11.05
C PHE A 206 12.22 6.92 11.05
N ARG A 207 13.49 7.05 11.47
CA ARG A 207 14.42 5.94 11.61
C ARG A 207 14.61 5.58 13.07
N ALA A 208 14.47 4.30 13.38
CA ALA A 208 14.74 3.79 14.72
C ALA A 208 15.32 2.38 14.68
N ASP A 209 15.99 2.00 15.75
CA ASP A 209 16.40 0.63 15.97
C ASP A 209 15.21 -0.16 16.51
N THR A 210 14.84 -1.22 15.79
CA THR A 210 13.74 -2.10 16.16
C THR A 210 14.12 -3.56 16.02
N MET A 211 13.40 -4.42 16.74
CA MET A 211 13.51 -5.87 16.55
C MET A 211 12.73 -6.26 15.29
N VAL A 212 13.37 -7.03 14.43
CA VAL A 212 12.79 -7.50 13.17
C VAL A 212 12.96 -9.01 13.03
N ASN A 213 12.07 -9.63 12.27
CA ASN A 213 12.17 -11.03 11.88
C ASN A 213 13.14 -11.14 10.70
N TRP A 214 14.40 -11.46 10.98
CA TRP A 214 15.42 -11.62 9.96
C TRP A 214 15.51 -13.08 9.50
N CYS A 215 15.43 -13.32 8.21
CA CYS A 215 15.68 -14.64 7.63
C CYS A 215 17.00 -14.64 6.85
N PRO A 216 18.08 -15.26 7.38
CA PRO A 216 19.39 -15.27 6.71
C PRO A 216 19.36 -15.93 5.32
N GLN A 217 18.59 -16.98 5.16
CA GLN A 217 18.48 -17.75 3.91
C GLN A 217 17.75 -16.97 2.81
N LEU A 218 16.75 -16.17 3.17
CA LEU A 218 16.04 -15.29 2.24
C LEU A 218 16.75 -13.93 2.07
N GLY A 219 17.67 -13.58 3.01
CA GLY A 219 18.41 -12.32 2.99
C GLY A 219 17.54 -11.09 3.21
N THR A 220 16.41 -11.23 3.93
CA THR A 220 15.42 -10.16 4.10
C THR A 220 14.75 -10.19 5.47
N VAL A 221 14.11 -9.06 5.80
CA VAL A 221 13.21 -8.92 6.95
C VAL A 221 11.81 -9.39 6.52
N LEU A 222 11.17 -10.15 7.40
CA LEU A 222 9.82 -10.68 7.20
C LEU A 222 8.81 -9.99 8.11
N ALA A 223 7.60 -9.79 7.60
CA ALA A 223 6.45 -9.38 8.41
C ALA A 223 6.06 -10.50 9.39
N ASN A 224 5.31 -10.16 10.45
CA ASN A 224 4.88 -11.16 11.42
C ASN A 224 4.03 -12.27 10.78
N ASP A 225 3.19 -11.91 9.81
CA ASP A 225 2.32 -12.84 9.09
C ASP A 225 3.09 -13.82 8.18
N GLU A 226 4.35 -13.49 7.84
CA GLU A 226 5.24 -14.34 7.03
C GLU A 226 6.07 -15.31 7.88
N VAL A 227 5.88 -15.30 9.22
CA VAL A 227 6.59 -16.17 10.15
C VAL A 227 5.60 -17.04 10.90
N LYS A 228 5.78 -18.37 10.79
CA LYS A 228 4.97 -19.35 11.50
C LYS A 228 5.88 -20.33 12.23
N ASP A 229 5.66 -20.48 13.53
CA ASP A 229 6.45 -21.39 14.39
C ASP A 229 7.97 -21.15 14.31
N GLY A 230 8.41 -19.88 14.15
CA GLY A 230 9.82 -19.51 14.03
C GLY A 230 10.44 -19.78 12.65
N LEU A 231 9.63 -20.17 11.67
CA LEU A 231 10.04 -20.44 10.30
C LEU A 231 9.37 -19.46 9.33
N SER A 232 10.05 -19.15 8.23
CA SER A 232 9.48 -18.37 7.14
C SER A 232 8.39 -19.17 6.43
N GLU A 233 7.24 -18.58 6.15
CA GLU A 233 6.17 -19.22 5.38
C GLU A 233 6.70 -19.65 4.01
N ARG A 234 7.54 -18.86 3.40
CA ARG A 234 8.23 -19.18 2.15
C ARG A 234 9.53 -19.91 2.42
N GLY A 235 9.59 -21.18 2.04
CA GLY A 235 10.78 -22.01 2.10
C GLY A 235 11.03 -22.70 3.44
N GLY A 236 10.29 -22.39 4.50
CA GLY A 236 10.42 -23.03 5.81
C GLY A 236 11.77 -22.80 6.49
N PHE A 237 12.40 -21.65 6.26
CA PHE A 237 13.73 -21.34 6.80
C PHE A 237 13.64 -20.75 8.21
N PRO A 238 14.63 -21.01 9.09
CA PRO A 238 14.69 -20.40 10.40
C PRO A 238 14.73 -18.87 10.34
N VAL A 239 13.96 -18.25 11.24
CA VAL A 239 13.87 -16.79 11.38
C VAL A 239 14.43 -16.38 12.72
N GLU A 240 15.26 -15.33 12.72
CA GLU A 240 15.95 -14.80 13.88
C GLU A 240 15.38 -13.43 14.27
N GLN A 241 15.24 -13.18 15.57
CA GLN A 241 14.97 -11.84 16.07
C GLN A 241 16.28 -11.03 16.05
N LYS A 242 16.32 -9.98 15.25
CA LYS A 242 17.53 -9.17 15.09
C LYS A 242 17.22 -7.68 15.25
N ARG A 243 18.06 -6.97 16.02
CA ARG A 243 17.96 -5.53 16.12
C ARG A 243 18.56 -4.88 14.90
N MET A 244 17.77 -4.12 14.17
CA MET A 244 18.18 -3.43 12.94
C MET A 244 17.62 -2.02 12.91
N LYS A 245 18.39 -1.11 12.30
CA LYS A 245 17.93 0.24 12.03
C LYS A 245 16.99 0.22 10.82
N GLN A 246 15.72 0.60 11.04
CA GLN A 246 14.65 0.55 10.05
C GLN A 246 13.99 1.91 9.87
N TRP A 247 13.41 2.14 8.69
CA TRP A 247 12.44 3.19 8.48
C TRP A 247 11.06 2.72 8.99
N LEU A 248 10.42 3.59 9.74
CA LEU A 248 9.11 3.34 10.35
C LEU A 248 8.16 4.46 9.95
N LEU A 249 6.88 4.12 9.81
CA LEU A 249 5.79 5.08 9.63
C LEU A 249 4.95 5.14 10.90
N ARG A 250 4.63 6.36 11.37
CA ARG A 250 3.84 6.58 12.59
C ARG A 250 2.35 6.42 12.30
N VAL A 251 1.95 5.23 11.87
CA VAL A 251 0.55 4.90 11.51
C VAL A 251 -0.40 5.05 12.70
N THR A 252 0.08 4.81 13.92
CA THR A 252 -0.70 4.94 15.16
C THR A 252 -1.19 6.36 15.44
N ALA A 253 -0.53 7.39 14.86
CA ALA A 253 -0.98 8.78 14.97
C ALA A 253 -2.38 8.99 14.35
N TYR A 254 -2.76 8.15 13.40
CA TYR A 254 -4.03 8.23 12.68
C TYR A 254 -5.07 7.20 13.14
N ALA A 255 -4.75 6.34 14.12
CA ALA A 255 -5.60 5.21 14.48
C ALA A 255 -7.02 5.66 14.91
N GLN A 256 -7.14 6.67 15.80
CA GLN A 256 -8.44 7.17 16.21
C GLN A 256 -9.22 7.76 15.05
N ARG A 257 -8.56 8.57 14.21
CA ARG A 257 -9.18 9.18 13.04
C ARG A 257 -9.67 8.14 12.03
N MET A 258 -8.96 7.02 11.87
CA MET A 258 -9.38 5.90 11.03
C MET A 258 -10.62 5.21 11.64
N LEU A 259 -10.65 4.97 12.94
CA LEU A 259 -11.82 4.39 13.64
C LEU A 259 -13.06 5.28 13.47
N ASP A 260 -12.93 6.58 13.74
CA ASP A 260 -14.02 7.55 13.57
C ASP A 260 -14.51 7.63 12.13
N GLY A 261 -13.57 7.48 11.18
CA GLY A 261 -13.86 7.46 9.75
C GLY A 261 -14.74 6.30 9.32
N LEU A 262 -14.66 5.14 9.97
CA LEU A 262 -15.48 3.95 9.64
C LEU A 262 -16.97 4.22 9.76
N GLU A 263 -17.38 5.10 10.71
CA GLU A 263 -18.79 5.40 10.94
C GLU A 263 -19.45 6.09 9.74
N ARG A 264 -18.67 6.79 8.93
CA ARG A 264 -19.14 7.54 7.75
C ARG A 264 -19.21 6.70 6.48
N LEU A 265 -18.72 5.44 6.52
CA LEU A 265 -18.68 4.58 5.35
C LEU A 265 -19.98 3.78 5.21
N GLU A 266 -20.45 3.64 3.97
CA GLU A 266 -21.58 2.77 3.61
C GLU A 266 -21.13 1.31 3.44
N TRP A 267 -20.44 0.79 4.46
CA TRP A 267 -19.95 -0.59 4.52
C TRP A 267 -20.88 -1.44 5.39
N SER A 268 -20.86 -2.75 5.18
CA SER A 268 -21.55 -3.68 6.07
C SER A 268 -20.96 -3.65 7.48
N ASP A 269 -21.78 -3.90 8.50
CA ASP A 269 -21.35 -3.91 9.89
C ASP A 269 -20.24 -4.94 10.14
N SER A 270 -20.30 -6.10 9.49
CA SER A 270 -19.27 -7.13 9.58
C SER A 270 -17.91 -6.65 9.06
N LEU A 271 -17.90 -5.87 7.95
CA LEU A 271 -16.67 -5.30 7.42
C LEU A 271 -16.10 -4.23 8.34
N LYS A 272 -16.96 -3.34 8.86
CA LYS A 272 -16.54 -2.33 9.85
C LYS A 272 -15.97 -2.98 11.11
N GLU A 273 -16.58 -4.06 11.60
CA GLU A 273 -16.09 -4.81 12.76
C GLU A 273 -14.69 -5.39 12.52
N ILE A 274 -14.45 -6.01 11.36
CA ILE A 274 -13.14 -6.51 10.98
C ILE A 274 -12.10 -5.38 10.98
N GLN A 275 -12.44 -4.21 10.41
CA GLN A 275 -11.54 -3.06 10.38
C GLN A 275 -11.28 -2.49 11.78
N ARG A 276 -12.29 -2.39 12.66
CA ARG A 276 -12.09 -1.96 14.05
C ARG A 276 -11.16 -2.91 14.80
N ASN A 277 -11.35 -4.21 14.63
CA ASN A 277 -10.50 -5.22 15.27
C ASN A 277 -9.06 -5.15 14.76
N TRP A 278 -8.84 -4.86 13.46
CA TRP A 278 -7.52 -4.70 12.87
C TRP A 278 -6.80 -3.44 13.35
N ILE A 279 -7.48 -2.30 13.37
CA ILE A 279 -6.92 -1.02 13.84
C ILE A 279 -6.65 -1.10 15.36
N GLY A 280 -7.52 -1.77 16.10
CA GLY A 280 -7.45 -1.93 17.55
C GLY A 280 -7.88 -0.68 18.33
N PRO A 281 -8.13 -0.83 19.65
CA PRO A 281 -8.47 0.30 20.51
C PRO A 281 -7.24 1.19 20.73
N VAL A 282 -7.41 2.50 20.54
CA VAL A 282 -6.34 3.52 20.64
C VAL A 282 -5.63 3.52 22.00
N SER A 283 -6.33 3.12 23.08
CA SER A 283 -5.75 3.01 24.42
C SER A 283 -4.61 1.97 24.52
N TYR A 284 -4.56 0.99 23.63
CA TYR A 284 -3.51 -0.03 23.60
C TYR A 284 -2.35 0.29 22.65
N THR A 285 -2.52 1.22 21.71
CA THR A 285 -1.48 1.57 20.75
C THR A 285 -0.29 2.29 21.40
N HIS A 286 -0.46 2.89 22.56
CA HIS A 286 0.62 3.51 23.32
C HIS A 286 1.53 2.50 24.05
N LEU A 287 1.01 1.30 24.35
CA LEU A 287 1.74 0.25 25.10
C LEU A 287 2.32 -0.85 24.19
N ARG A 288 1.86 -0.98 22.94
CA ARG A 288 2.22 -2.09 22.03
C ARG A 288 2.90 -1.70 20.72
N ALA A 289 3.31 -0.45 20.55
CA ALA A 289 4.08 -0.04 19.38
C ALA A 289 5.42 -0.80 19.21
N HIS A 290 5.82 -1.59 20.21
CA HIS A 290 6.97 -2.48 20.19
C HIS A 290 6.64 -3.96 19.92
N GLU A 291 5.35 -4.34 19.90
CA GLU A 291 4.94 -5.75 19.76
C GLU A 291 4.23 -6.07 18.43
N THR A 292 3.93 -5.06 17.60
CA THR A 292 3.17 -5.23 16.35
C THR A 292 3.84 -4.53 15.16
N CYS A 293 5.11 -4.84 14.94
CA CYS A 293 5.76 -4.58 13.65
C CYS A 293 6.27 -5.89 13.08
#